data_0212d7bb5fb1c4f4107b322fc7eae6c5
#
_entry.id   0212d7bb5fb1c4f4107b322fc7eae6c5
#
_cell.length_a   1.000
_cell.length_b   1.000
_cell.length_c   1.000
_cell.angle_alpha   90.00
_cell.angle_beta   90.00
_cell.angle_gamma   90.00
#
_symmetry.space_group_name_H-M   'P 1'
#
loop_
_entity.id
_entity.type
_entity.pdbx_description
1 polymer ?
#
loop_
_entity_poly.entity_id
_entity_poly.type
_entity_poly.pdbx_seq_one_letter_code
_entity_poly.pdbx_strand_id
1 'polypeptide(L)'
;MSSIFDCGDEGQLLAGMRHARQAISRGELIVMPTDTVYGVAADAFSPTAVQRLLDAKGRGRDQPPPVLIGTKETLAALAESVPEPVQRLVDVFWPGGLTIVLPAQPSLVWDLGETEGTVAVRMPQGRVALELLAETGPLAVSSANLTGQPAATSAEDAERMLGDSVSVYLADAAGGQGIASTIVDATSLVARGSETAPGGVRILREGAIGRDRLHEVLGDLLEPEPSDADEAP
;
A
#
# COMPACT_ATOMS: atom_id res chain seq x y z
N MET A 1 -0.97 -25.49 -5.78
CA MET A 1 -0.16 -25.67 -4.56
C MET A 1 0.61 -24.39 -4.36
N SER A 2 0.39 -23.73 -3.25
CA SER A 2 1.17 -22.59 -2.79
C SER A 2 2.60 -23.04 -2.42
N SER A 3 3.56 -22.12 -2.51
CA SER A 3 4.94 -22.39 -2.13
C SER A 3 5.44 -21.28 -1.22
N ILE A 4 5.96 -21.63 -0.04
CA ILE A 4 6.64 -20.70 0.87
C ILE A 4 8.13 -20.75 0.57
N PHE A 5 8.77 -19.58 0.45
CA PHE A 5 10.21 -19.41 0.26
C PHE A 5 10.79 -18.57 1.40
N ASP A 6 11.81 -19.12 2.08
CA ASP A 6 12.53 -18.41 3.14
C ASP A 6 13.52 -17.40 2.52
N CYS A 7 13.23 -16.11 2.67
CA CYS A 7 14.08 -15.02 2.18
C CYS A 7 15.36 -14.81 3.00
N GLY A 8 15.52 -15.50 4.14
CA GLY A 8 16.76 -15.57 4.90
C GLY A 8 17.79 -16.53 4.27
N ASP A 9 17.36 -17.50 3.48
CA ASP A 9 18.21 -18.37 2.67
C ASP A 9 18.39 -17.78 1.27
N GLU A 10 19.63 -17.53 0.87
CA GLU A 10 19.93 -16.86 -0.42
C GLU A 10 19.41 -17.64 -1.64
N GLY A 11 19.50 -18.97 -1.59
CA GLY A 11 19.03 -19.84 -2.68
C GLY A 11 17.50 -19.81 -2.81
N GLN A 12 16.79 -19.85 -1.68
CA GLN A 12 15.34 -19.75 -1.65
C GLN A 12 14.86 -18.35 -1.99
N LEU A 13 15.55 -17.28 -1.54
CA LEU A 13 15.25 -15.91 -1.94
C LEU A 13 15.27 -15.76 -3.46
N LEU A 14 16.36 -16.18 -4.13
CA LEU A 14 16.46 -16.08 -5.60
C LEU A 14 15.36 -16.88 -6.30
N ALA A 15 15.05 -18.06 -5.83
CA ALA A 15 13.96 -18.88 -6.35
C ALA A 15 12.60 -18.20 -6.12
N GLY A 16 12.32 -17.77 -4.89
CA GLY A 16 11.10 -17.10 -4.49
C GLY A 16 10.85 -15.83 -5.29
N MET A 17 11.85 -14.97 -5.44
CA MET A 17 11.76 -13.74 -6.25
C MET A 17 11.40 -14.04 -7.70
N ARG A 18 12.03 -15.05 -8.30
CA ARG A 18 11.71 -15.49 -9.67
C ARG A 18 10.28 -16.00 -9.78
N HIS A 19 9.83 -16.84 -8.84
CA HIS A 19 8.47 -17.37 -8.81
C HIS A 19 7.44 -16.25 -8.59
N ALA A 20 7.71 -15.32 -7.69
CA ALA A 20 6.84 -14.17 -7.41
C ALA A 20 6.65 -13.30 -8.65
N ARG A 21 7.73 -12.96 -9.38
CA ARG A 21 7.63 -12.20 -10.64
C ARG A 21 6.81 -12.93 -11.70
N GLN A 22 7.04 -14.24 -11.84
CA GLN A 22 6.26 -15.06 -12.77
C GLN A 22 4.78 -15.13 -12.39
N ALA A 23 4.46 -15.23 -11.10
CA ALA A 23 3.08 -15.23 -10.62
C ALA A 23 2.41 -13.87 -10.94
N ILE A 24 3.05 -12.75 -10.59
CA ILE A 24 2.55 -11.39 -10.91
C ILE A 24 2.32 -11.23 -12.41
N SER A 25 3.28 -11.64 -13.26
CA SER A 25 3.13 -11.52 -14.72
C SER A 25 1.98 -12.37 -15.31
N ARG A 26 1.52 -13.40 -14.59
CA ARG A 26 0.33 -14.21 -14.96
C ARG A 26 -0.96 -13.69 -14.32
N GLY A 27 -0.90 -12.55 -13.59
CA GLY A 27 -2.04 -11.99 -12.85
C GLY A 27 -2.44 -12.82 -11.64
N GLU A 28 -1.53 -13.62 -11.08
CA GLU A 28 -1.71 -14.38 -9.84
C GLU A 28 -1.29 -13.52 -8.64
N LEU A 29 -1.72 -13.96 -7.44
CA LEU A 29 -1.40 -13.27 -6.20
C LEU A 29 -0.15 -13.84 -5.54
N ILE A 30 0.56 -12.97 -4.85
CA ILE A 30 1.68 -13.34 -3.98
C ILE A 30 1.50 -12.73 -2.60
N VAL A 31 2.19 -13.28 -1.60
CA VAL A 31 2.38 -12.65 -0.29
C VAL A 31 3.85 -12.30 -0.13
N MET A 32 4.10 -11.07 0.35
CA MET A 32 5.46 -10.56 0.59
C MET A 32 5.57 -9.87 1.94
N PRO A 33 6.75 -9.92 2.59
CA PRO A 33 7.03 -9.17 3.81
C PRO A 33 7.16 -7.68 3.49
N THR A 34 6.70 -6.81 4.42
CA THR A 34 6.97 -5.37 4.41
C THR A 34 7.42 -4.93 5.81
N ASP A 35 7.84 -3.68 5.93
CA ASP A 35 8.21 -3.04 7.20
C ASP A 35 7.04 -2.85 8.19
N THR A 36 5.80 -3.05 7.75
CA THR A 36 4.59 -2.88 8.58
C THR A 36 3.93 -4.22 8.87
N VAL A 37 3.28 -4.82 7.89
CA VAL A 37 2.60 -6.13 7.96
C VAL A 37 2.88 -6.91 6.67
N TYR A 38 2.69 -8.22 6.69
CA TYR A 38 2.69 -8.99 5.44
C TYR A 38 1.60 -8.48 4.50
N GLY A 39 1.94 -8.36 3.22
CA GLY A 39 1.03 -7.87 2.18
C GLY A 39 0.70 -8.95 1.15
N VAL A 40 -0.59 -9.11 0.83
CA VAL A 40 -1.02 -9.81 -0.38
C VAL A 40 -1.00 -8.81 -1.53
N ALA A 41 -0.38 -9.19 -2.65
CA ALA A 41 -0.05 -8.29 -3.75
C ALA A 41 -0.55 -8.83 -5.10
N ALA A 42 -0.95 -7.90 -5.96
CA ALA A 42 -1.39 -8.11 -7.34
C ALA A 42 -0.77 -7.03 -8.25
N ASP A 43 -0.63 -7.30 -9.55
CA ASP A 43 -0.30 -6.25 -10.52
C ASP A 43 -1.36 -5.15 -10.50
N ALA A 44 -0.95 -3.91 -10.18
CA ALA A 44 -1.86 -2.76 -10.07
C ALA A 44 -2.52 -2.38 -11.40
N PHE A 45 -1.91 -2.74 -12.54
CA PHE A 45 -2.41 -2.46 -13.88
C PHE A 45 -3.23 -3.61 -14.48
N SER A 46 -3.45 -4.69 -13.73
CA SER A 46 -4.31 -5.82 -14.12
C SER A 46 -5.62 -5.81 -13.33
N PRO A 47 -6.75 -5.30 -13.89
CA PRO A 47 -8.04 -5.28 -13.19
C PRO A 47 -8.47 -6.66 -12.68
N THR A 48 -8.16 -7.71 -13.43
CA THR A 48 -8.47 -9.09 -13.03
C THR A 48 -7.62 -9.58 -11.86
N ALA A 49 -6.37 -9.15 -11.77
CA ALA A 49 -5.49 -9.48 -10.64
C ALA A 49 -5.92 -8.71 -9.37
N VAL A 50 -6.28 -7.44 -9.51
CA VAL A 50 -6.84 -6.63 -8.41
C VAL A 50 -8.15 -7.24 -7.90
N GLN A 51 -9.04 -7.66 -8.79
CA GLN A 51 -10.29 -8.33 -8.37
C GLN A 51 -10.01 -9.62 -7.62
N ARG A 52 -9.07 -10.46 -8.10
CA ARG A 52 -8.63 -11.66 -7.36
C ARG A 52 -8.13 -11.34 -5.95
N LEU A 53 -7.39 -10.23 -5.79
CA LEU A 53 -6.92 -9.78 -4.46
C LEU A 53 -8.11 -9.45 -3.55
N LEU A 54 -9.10 -8.72 -4.04
CA LEU A 54 -10.31 -8.39 -3.28
C LEU A 54 -11.09 -9.66 -2.92
N ASP A 55 -11.27 -10.57 -3.87
CA ASP A 55 -11.98 -11.84 -3.66
C ASP A 55 -11.26 -12.72 -2.63
N ALA A 56 -9.93 -12.84 -2.72
CA ALA A 56 -9.12 -13.63 -1.78
C ALA A 56 -9.24 -13.13 -0.33
N LYS A 57 -9.48 -11.83 -0.15
CA LYS A 57 -9.67 -11.21 1.17
C LYS A 57 -11.14 -11.22 1.63
N GLY A 58 -12.09 -11.53 0.75
CA GLY A 58 -13.52 -11.28 1.01
C GLY A 58 -13.81 -9.79 1.21
N ARG A 59 -13.18 -8.92 0.38
CA ARG A 59 -13.23 -7.46 0.49
C ARG A 59 -14.01 -6.87 -0.67
N GLY A 60 -14.88 -5.89 -0.37
CA GLY A 60 -15.63 -5.16 -1.39
C GLY A 60 -14.76 -4.20 -2.20
N ARG A 61 -15.29 -3.75 -3.33
CA ARG A 61 -14.65 -2.75 -4.21
C ARG A 61 -14.64 -1.34 -3.61
N ASP A 62 -15.49 -1.09 -2.63
CA ASP A 62 -15.57 0.13 -1.80
C ASP A 62 -14.34 0.35 -0.90
N GLN A 63 -13.45 -0.63 -0.84
CA GLN A 63 -12.23 -0.58 -0.05
C GLN A 63 -11.00 -0.85 -0.95
N PRO A 64 -10.65 0.04 -1.86
CA PRO A 64 -9.55 -0.16 -2.80
C PRO A 64 -8.21 -0.38 -2.08
N PRO A 65 -7.34 -1.27 -2.60
CA PRO A 65 -6.03 -1.49 -2.04
C PRO A 65 -5.09 -0.31 -2.39
N PRO A 66 -4.19 0.10 -1.48
CA PRO A 66 -3.10 0.99 -1.83
C PRO A 66 -2.15 0.36 -2.85
N VAL A 67 -1.41 1.22 -3.56
CA VAL A 67 -0.37 0.84 -4.51
C VAL A 67 1.00 1.03 -3.88
N LEU A 68 1.80 -0.04 -3.83
CA LEU A 68 3.20 0.04 -3.42
C LEU A 68 4.10 0.30 -4.62
N ILE A 69 5.11 1.15 -4.42
CA ILE A 69 6.08 1.57 -5.44
C ILE A 69 7.51 1.32 -4.97
N GLY A 70 8.41 1.04 -5.91
CA GLY A 70 9.82 0.76 -5.61
C GLY A 70 10.70 2.00 -5.51
N THR A 71 10.28 3.14 -6.07
CA THR A 71 11.04 4.40 -6.06
C THR A 71 10.11 5.60 -5.84
N LYS A 72 10.64 6.70 -5.26
CA LYS A 72 9.87 7.93 -5.01
C LYS A 72 9.40 8.59 -6.31
N GLU A 73 10.19 8.49 -7.36
CA GLU A 73 9.92 9.08 -8.68
C GLU A 73 8.65 8.50 -9.32
N THR A 74 8.32 7.24 -9.00
CA THR A 74 7.10 6.60 -9.49
C THR A 74 5.83 7.30 -9.01
N LEU A 75 5.86 8.00 -7.86
CA LEU A 75 4.72 8.75 -7.35
C LEU A 75 4.18 9.76 -8.38
N ALA A 76 5.08 10.51 -9.03
CA ALA A 76 4.69 11.52 -10.03
C ALA A 76 4.05 10.93 -11.30
N ALA A 77 4.24 9.62 -11.55
CA ALA A 77 3.58 8.93 -12.65
C ALA A 77 2.18 8.41 -12.26
N LEU A 78 1.90 8.23 -10.96
CA LEU A 78 0.65 7.66 -10.46
C LEU A 78 -0.34 8.73 -9.97
N ALA A 79 0.17 9.86 -9.48
CA ALA A 79 -0.64 10.97 -8.98
C ALA A 79 -0.75 12.09 -10.02
N GLU A 80 -1.88 12.80 -10.04
CA GLU A 80 -2.12 13.96 -10.91
C GLU A 80 -1.09 15.06 -10.67
N SER A 81 -0.74 15.30 -9.41
CA SER A 81 0.36 16.19 -9.01
C SER A 81 0.88 15.80 -7.62
N VAL A 82 2.09 16.28 -7.30
CA VAL A 82 2.73 16.08 -5.99
C VAL A 82 3.05 17.46 -5.39
N PRO A 83 2.13 18.04 -4.59
CA PRO A 83 2.35 19.33 -3.94
C PRO A 83 3.55 19.31 -2.99
N GLU A 84 4.13 20.48 -2.73
CA GLU A 84 5.31 20.61 -1.86
C GLU A 84 5.13 20.00 -0.46
N PRO A 85 3.97 20.15 0.24
CA PRO A 85 3.78 19.46 1.53
C PRO A 85 3.82 17.94 1.42
N VAL A 86 3.31 17.36 0.32
CA VAL A 86 3.40 15.92 0.04
C VAL A 86 4.84 15.51 -0.22
N GLN A 87 5.62 16.32 -0.95
CA GLN A 87 7.04 16.05 -1.17
C GLN A 87 7.81 16.00 0.14
N ARG A 88 7.53 16.91 1.10
CA ARG A 88 8.14 16.89 2.44
C ARG A 88 7.82 15.60 3.21
N LEU A 89 6.55 15.13 3.16
CA LEU A 89 6.15 13.85 3.75
C LEU A 89 6.93 12.68 3.14
N VAL A 90 7.02 12.64 1.82
CA VAL A 90 7.78 11.62 1.07
C VAL A 90 9.27 11.64 1.44
N ASP A 91 9.87 12.81 1.58
CA ASP A 91 11.29 12.94 1.91
C ASP A 91 11.62 12.43 3.31
N VAL A 92 10.71 12.65 4.27
CA VAL A 92 10.90 12.27 5.67
C VAL A 92 10.49 10.81 5.94
N PHE A 93 9.39 10.33 5.34
CA PHE A 93 8.78 9.07 5.75
C PHE A 93 8.91 7.94 4.73
N TRP A 94 9.45 8.18 3.52
CA TRP A 94 9.68 7.14 2.53
C TRP A 94 11.17 6.89 2.26
N PRO A 95 11.58 5.60 2.19
CA PRO A 95 10.76 4.40 2.36
C PRO A 95 10.31 4.21 3.80
N GLY A 96 9.06 3.72 4.00
CA GLY A 96 8.53 3.50 5.35
C GLY A 96 7.01 3.37 5.44
N GLY A 97 6.50 3.52 6.67
CA GLY A 97 5.13 3.20 7.05
C GLY A 97 4.07 4.29 6.78
N LEU A 98 4.29 5.20 5.82
CA LEU A 98 3.31 6.23 5.44
C LEU A 98 2.68 5.91 4.09
N THR A 99 1.34 5.87 4.04
CA THR A 99 0.52 5.81 2.82
C THR A 99 -0.14 7.16 2.59
N ILE A 100 -0.05 7.70 1.37
CA ILE A 100 -0.59 9.02 1.01
C ILE A 100 -1.65 8.85 -0.06
N VAL A 101 -2.85 9.39 0.16
CA VAL A 101 -3.94 9.43 -0.82
C VAL A 101 -3.86 10.75 -1.59
N LEU A 102 -3.88 10.65 -2.90
CA LEU A 102 -3.82 11.77 -3.85
C LEU A 102 -4.82 11.54 -4.98
N PRO A 103 -5.22 12.59 -5.72
CA PRO A 103 -5.88 12.41 -7.01
C PRO A 103 -5.01 11.57 -7.93
N ALA A 104 -5.60 10.52 -8.53
CA ALA A 104 -4.90 9.65 -9.45
C ALA A 104 -4.61 10.38 -10.77
N GLN A 105 -3.50 10.02 -11.43
CA GLN A 105 -3.18 10.51 -12.78
C GLN A 105 -4.30 10.09 -13.76
N PRO A 106 -5.04 11.05 -14.37
CA PRO A 106 -6.23 10.73 -15.19
C PRO A 106 -5.92 9.90 -16.45
N SER A 107 -4.68 9.90 -16.91
CA SER A 107 -4.27 9.15 -18.11
C SER A 107 -4.02 7.65 -17.82
N LEU A 108 -4.01 7.21 -16.56
CA LEU A 108 -3.80 5.81 -16.21
C LEU A 108 -5.06 4.99 -16.45
N VAL A 109 -4.86 3.88 -17.18
CA VAL A 109 -5.91 2.89 -17.41
C VAL A 109 -5.70 1.74 -16.42
N TRP A 110 -6.32 1.84 -15.26
CA TRP A 110 -6.32 0.81 -14.22
C TRP A 110 -7.68 0.73 -13.52
N ASP A 111 -7.89 -0.32 -12.76
CA ASP A 111 -9.11 -0.50 -11.96
C ASP A 111 -8.71 -1.08 -10.59
N LEU A 112 -8.61 -0.22 -9.60
CA LEU A 112 -8.27 -0.58 -8.22
C LEU A 112 -9.52 -0.78 -7.34
N GLY A 113 -10.71 -0.65 -7.88
CA GLY A 113 -11.99 -0.60 -7.15
C GLY A 113 -12.62 0.79 -7.21
N GLU A 114 -13.51 1.08 -6.27
CA GLU A 114 -14.22 2.36 -6.16
C GLU A 114 -13.31 3.41 -5.50
N THR A 115 -12.42 4.01 -6.28
CA THR A 115 -11.39 4.96 -5.80
C THR A 115 -11.83 6.40 -5.86
N GLU A 116 -12.98 6.71 -6.47
CA GLU A 116 -13.45 8.09 -6.70
C GLU A 116 -12.39 9.00 -7.35
N GLY A 117 -11.56 8.41 -8.21
CA GLY A 117 -10.48 9.14 -8.90
C GLY A 117 -9.26 9.44 -8.04
N THR A 118 -9.08 8.72 -6.93
CA THR A 118 -7.90 8.84 -6.07
C THR A 118 -7.01 7.60 -6.14
N VAL A 119 -5.80 7.70 -5.62
CA VAL A 119 -4.89 6.58 -5.41
C VAL A 119 -4.17 6.73 -4.07
N ALA A 120 -4.12 5.66 -3.30
CA ALA A 120 -3.31 5.55 -2.10
C ALA A 120 -1.94 4.96 -2.46
N VAL A 121 -0.86 5.70 -2.25
CA VAL A 121 0.50 5.26 -2.66
C VAL A 121 1.41 5.17 -1.45
N ARG A 122 2.30 4.19 -1.44
CA ARG A 122 3.34 4.02 -0.42
C ARG A 122 4.62 3.44 -1.03
N MET A 123 5.77 3.89 -0.57
CA MET A 123 7.06 3.23 -0.79
C MET A 123 7.44 2.47 0.50
N PRO A 124 7.36 1.12 0.54
CA PRO A 124 7.66 0.36 1.75
C PRO A 124 9.16 0.38 2.03
N GLN A 125 9.53 0.14 3.30
CA GLN A 125 10.90 -0.16 3.68
C GLN A 125 11.05 -1.67 3.82
N GLY A 126 12.04 -2.24 3.17
CA GLY A 126 12.30 -3.67 3.24
C GLY A 126 12.91 -4.15 1.92
N ARG A 127 14.01 -4.86 2.03
CA ARG A 127 14.80 -5.29 0.86
C ARG A 127 13.97 -6.13 -0.12
N VAL A 128 13.29 -7.16 0.38
CA VAL A 128 12.50 -8.09 -0.46
C VAL A 128 11.40 -7.35 -1.24
N ALA A 129 10.65 -6.46 -0.54
CA ALA A 129 9.59 -5.68 -1.17
C ALA A 129 10.15 -4.72 -2.23
N LEU A 130 11.22 -3.98 -1.92
CA LEU A 130 11.81 -3.01 -2.85
C LEU A 130 12.43 -3.68 -4.08
N GLU A 131 13.16 -4.78 -3.91
CA GLU A 131 13.73 -5.55 -5.02
C GLU A 131 12.62 -6.10 -5.93
N LEU A 132 11.52 -6.63 -5.34
CA LEU A 132 10.39 -7.11 -6.14
C LEU A 132 9.71 -5.99 -6.91
N LEU A 133 9.40 -4.86 -6.25
CA LEU A 133 8.77 -3.69 -6.87
C LEU A 133 9.64 -3.07 -7.97
N ALA A 134 10.97 -3.13 -7.85
CA ALA A 134 11.89 -2.66 -8.89
C ALA A 134 11.78 -3.50 -10.18
N GLU A 135 11.42 -4.79 -10.05
CA GLU A 135 11.33 -5.71 -11.19
C GLU A 135 9.90 -5.85 -11.76
N THR A 136 8.88 -5.74 -10.89
CA THR A 136 7.47 -5.90 -11.30
C THR A 136 6.78 -4.59 -11.66
N GLY A 137 7.31 -3.46 -11.18
CA GLY A 137 6.59 -2.19 -11.16
C GLY A 137 5.58 -2.11 -10.00
N PRO A 138 4.65 -1.13 -10.05
CA PRO A 138 3.66 -0.89 -9.00
C PRO A 138 2.74 -2.07 -8.75
N LEU A 139 2.55 -2.45 -7.49
CA LEU A 139 1.65 -3.52 -7.06
C LEU A 139 0.51 -2.97 -6.20
N ALA A 140 -0.71 -3.42 -6.44
CA ALA A 140 -1.84 -3.26 -5.52
C ALA A 140 -1.63 -4.21 -4.34
N VAL A 141 -1.59 -3.68 -3.11
CA VAL A 141 -1.22 -4.47 -1.93
C VAL A 141 -2.16 -4.18 -0.78
N SER A 142 -2.61 -5.22 -0.12
CA SER A 142 -3.37 -5.13 1.13
C SER A 142 -2.75 -6.05 2.17
N SER A 143 -3.05 -5.85 3.47
CA SER A 143 -2.59 -6.78 4.52
C SER A 143 -2.98 -8.23 4.20
N ALA A 144 -2.07 -9.18 4.45
CA ALA A 144 -2.24 -10.59 4.10
C ALA A 144 -3.10 -11.34 5.15
N ASN A 145 -4.40 -10.97 5.22
CA ASN A 145 -5.41 -11.56 6.09
C ASN A 145 -6.79 -11.53 5.43
N LEU A 146 -7.70 -12.37 5.88
CA LEU A 146 -9.11 -12.22 5.57
C LEU A 146 -9.66 -10.92 6.20
N THR A 147 -10.60 -10.26 5.54
CA THR A 147 -11.24 -9.03 6.05
C THR A 147 -11.83 -9.27 7.44
N GLY A 148 -11.57 -8.37 8.38
CA GLY A 148 -12.01 -8.49 9.77
C GLY A 148 -11.11 -9.35 10.67
N GLN A 149 -10.11 -10.04 10.13
CA GLN A 149 -9.11 -10.77 10.91
C GLN A 149 -7.85 -9.93 11.16
N PRO A 150 -7.05 -10.21 12.20
CA PRO A 150 -5.76 -9.58 12.40
C PRO A 150 -4.82 -9.80 11.19
N ALA A 151 -3.97 -8.82 10.91
CA ALA A 151 -2.96 -8.95 9.86
C ALA A 151 -1.98 -10.09 10.19
N ALA A 152 -1.58 -10.84 9.14
CA ALA A 152 -0.59 -11.90 9.30
C ALA A 152 0.76 -11.34 9.78
N THR A 153 1.38 -12.03 10.73
CA THR A 153 2.72 -11.72 11.26
C THR A 153 3.80 -12.62 10.68
N SER A 154 3.42 -13.64 9.92
CA SER A 154 4.33 -14.53 9.19
C SER A 154 3.72 -14.97 7.85
N ALA A 155 4.53 -15.56 6.98
CA ALA A 155 4.05 -16.13 5.72
C ALA A 155 3.12 -17.34 5.97
N GLU A 156 3.39 -18.14 7.00
CA GLU A 156 2.57 -19.28 7.40
C GLU A 156 1.21 -18.83 7.94
N ASP A 157 1.15 -17.70 8.67
CA ASP A 157 -0.12 -17.10 9.09
C ASP A 157 -0.94 -16.65 7.89
N ALA A 158 -0.30 -16.01 6.92
CA ALA A 158 -0.94 -15.60 5.68
C ALA A 158 -1.43 -16.82 4.87
N GLU A 159 -0.63 -17.88 4.77
CA GLU A 159 -1.02 -19.10 4.06
C GLU A 159 -2.24 -19.79 4.70
N ARG A 160 -2.30 -19.84 6.04
CA ARG A 160 -3.48 -20.40 6.73
C ARG A 160 -4.77 -19.64 6.41
N MET A 161 -4.70 -18.32 6.17
CA MET A 161 -5.86 -17.48 5.87
C MET A 161 -6.21 -17.44 4.39
N LEU A 162 -5.22 -17.34 3.51
CA LEU A 162 -5.41 -17.08 2.08
C LEU A 162 -5.25 -18.34 1.22
N GLY A 163 -4.54 -19.37 1.71
CA GLY A 163 -4.42 -20.69 1.09
C GLY A 163 -4.05 -20.66 -0.39
N ASP A 164 -4.75 -21.46 -1.17
CA ASP A 164 -4.53 -21.61 -2.62
C ASP A 164 -4.94 -20.38 -3.46
N SER A 165 -5.53 -19.33 -2.86
CA SER A 165 -5.77 -18.06 -3.54
C SER A 165 -4.46 -17.34 -3.89
N VAL A 166 -3.36 -17.68 -3.22
CA VAL A 166 -2.03 -17.10 -3.40
C VAL A 166 -1.06 -18.16 -3.90
N SER A 167 -0.33 -17.83 -4.97
CA SER A 167 0.60 -18.78 -5.61
C SER A 167 1.97 -18.85 -4.92
N VAL A 168 2.44 -17.75 -4.35
CA VAL A 168 3.78 -17.64 -3.75
C VAL A 168 3.72 -16.86 -2.44
N TYR A 169 4.36 -17.39 -1.42
CA TYR A 169 4.56 -16.75 -0.13
C TYR A 169 6.06 -16.53 0.10
N LEU A 170 6.47 -15.29 0.27
CA LEU A 170 7.84 -14.92 0.63
C LEU A 170 7.91 -14.72 2.15
N ALA A 171 8.68 -15.53 2.83
CA ALA A 171 8.86 -15.46 4.29
C ALA A 171 10.15 -14.71 4.62
N ASP A 172 10.09 -13.74 5.54
CA ASP A 172 11.27 -13.04 6.06
C ASP A 172 11.11 -12.87 7.57
N ALA A 173 12.07 -13.35 8.34
CA ALA A 173 12.07 -13.22 9.80
C ALA A 173 12.10 -11.75 10.28
N ALA A 174 12.60 -10.84 9.46
CA ALA A 174 12.58 -9.40 9.71
C ALA A 174 11.27 -8.73 9.24
N GLY A 175 10.35 -9.48 8.63
CA GLY A 175 9.11 -8.97 8.08
C GLY A 175 8.07 -8.64 9.14
N GLY A 176 7.47 -7.46 9.00
CA GLY A 176 6.26 -7.05 9.70
C GLY A 176 6.43 -6.74 11.18
N GLN A 177 6.38 -5.45 11.54
CA GLN A 177 6.31 -5.03 12.96
C GLN A 177 4.90 -5.23 13.56
N GLY A 178 3.95 -5.74 12.77
CA GLY A 178 2.56 -5.94 13.18
C GLY A 178 1.72 -4.66 13.23
N ILE A 179 2.30 -3.50 12.95
CA ILE A 179 1.61 -2.20 12.93
C ILE A 179 1.38 -1.79 11.48
N ALA A 180 0.11 -1.56 11.10
CA ALA A 180 -0.24 -1.13 9.76
C ALA A 180 0.32 0.28 9.44
N SER A 181 0.42 0.64 8.14
CA SER A 181 0.83 1.98 7.74
C SER A 181 -0.16 3.04 8.22
N THR A 182 0.33 4.23 8.53
CA THR A 182 -0.51 5.41 8.66
C THR A 182 -1.00 5.83 7.27
N ILE A 183 -2.27 6.19 7.14
CA ILE A 183 -2.87 6.67 5.90
C ILE A 183 -3.29 8.12 6.07
N VAL A 184 -2.81 8.98 5.19
CA VAL A 184 -3.20 10.39 5.14
C VAL A 184 -3.87 10.72 3.81
N ASP A 185 -4.91 11.53 3.86
CA ASP A 185 -5.57 12.12 2.70
C ASP A 185 -4.99 13.50 2.45
N ALA A 186 -4.33 13.66 1.31
CA ALA A 186 -3.75 14.91 0.85
C ALA A 186 -4.42 15.42 -0.45
N THR A 187 -5.61 14.89 -0.78
CA THR A 187 -6.32 15.24 -2.02
C THR A 187 -6.71 16.71 -2.07
N SER A 188 -7.02 17.31 -0.92
CA SER A 188 -7.39 18.73 -0.80
C SER A 188 -6.24 19.70 -1.10
N LEU A 189 -4.99 19.23 -1.08
CA LEU A 189 -3.81 20.03 -1.46
C LEU A 189 -3.67 20.18 -2.98
N VAL A 190 -4.39 19.36 -3.77
CA VAL A 190 -4.35 19.39 -5.23
C VAL A 190 -5.52 20.23 -5.73
N ALA A 191 -5.23 21.41 -6.29
CA ALA A 191 -6.26 22.31 -6.81
C ALA A 191 -7.02 21.64 -7.95
N ARG A 192 -8.35 21.47 -7.78
CA ARG A 192 -9.28 21.06 -8.83
C ARG A 192 -10.03 22.31 -9.31
N GLY A 193 -9.65 22.82 -10.48
CA GLY A 193 -10.31 23.99 -11.07
C GLY A 193 -9.95 25.33 -10.41
N SER A 194 -10.91 26.26 -10.32
CA SER A 194 -10.70 27.62 -9.79
C SER A 194 -10.81 27.76 -8.26
N GLU A 195 -10.89 26.68 -7.53
CA GLU A 195 -10.97 26.69 -6.07
C GLU A 195 -9.58 26.83 -5.45
N THR A 196 -9.31 28.00 -4.91
CA THR A 196 -8.03 28.40 -4.30
C THR A 196 -8.06 28.27 -2.76
N ALA A 197 -8.68 27.27 -2.20
CA ALA A 197 -8.57 27.01 -0.77
C ALA A 197 -7.39 26.08 -0.51
N PRO A 198 -6.38 26.48 0.28
CA PRO A 198 -5.39 25.54 0.75
C PRO A 198 -6.10 24.56 1.69
N GLY A 199 -6.35 23.34 1.20
CA GLY A 199 -6.84 22.27 2.03
C GLY A 199 -5.77 21.81 3.02
N GLY A 200 -6.19 21.05 4.03
CA GLY A 200 -5.30 20.39 4.98
C GLY A 200 -4.98 18.94 4.56
N VAL A 201 -4.15 18.29 5.35
CA VAL A 201 -3.89 16.85 5.29
C VAL A 201 -4.65 16.18 6.43
N ARG A 202 -5.52 15.22 6.10
CA ARG A 202 -6.32 14.50 7.09
C ARG A 202 -5.76 13.10 7.34
N ILE A 203 -5.67 12.68 8.59
CA ILE A 203 -5.35 11.30 8.94
C ILE A 203 -6.60 10.45 8.77
N LEU A 204 -6.57 9.50 7.83
CA LEU A 204 -7.63 8.51 7.63
C LEU A 204 -7.46 7.30 8.54
N ARG A 205 -6.23 6.96 8.87
CA ARG A 205 -5.87 5.88 9.80
C ARG A 205 -4.52 6.16 10.42
N GLU A 206 -4.45 6.20 11.73
CA GLU A 206 -3.19 6.21 12.45
C GLU A 206 -2.59 4.80 12.51
N GLY A 207 -1.27 4.69 12.37
CA GLY A 207 -0.53 3.43 12.33
C GLY A 207 0.93 3.64 12.71
N ALA A 208 1.86 3.18 11.87
CA ALA A 208 3.30 3.21 12.15
C ALA A 208 3.88 4.63 12.34
N ILE A 209 3.22 5.67 11.82
CA ILE A 209 3.60 7.07 11.99
C ILE A 209 2.50 7.76 12.79
N GLY A 210 2.83 8.20 14.00
CA GLY A 210 1.89 8.93 14.88
C GLY A 210 1.67 10.38 14.43
N ARG A 211 0.56 10.97 14.88
CA ARG A 211 0.13 12.34 14.59
C ARG A 211 1.23 13.37 14.87
N ASP A 212 1.95 13.28 16.00
CA ASP A 212 2.98 14.24 16.37
C ASP A 212 4.09 14.31 15.31
N ARG A 213 4.52 13.17 14.77
CA ARG A 213 5.53 13.10 13.72
C ARG A 213 5.04 13.71 12.40
N LEU A 214 3.74 13.54 12.08
CA LEU A 214 3.14 14.20 10.91
C LEU A 214 3.06 15.71 11.13
N HIS A 215 2.70 16.16 12.33
CA HIS A 215 2.63 17.58 12.67
C HIS A 215 4.01 18.27 12.61
N GLU A 216 5.10 17.60 12.99
CA GLU A 216 6.47 18.11 12.83
C GLU A 216 6.79 18.51 11.38
N VAL A 217 6.20 17.80 10.39
CA VAL A 217 6.45 18.04 8.96
C VAL A 217 5.44 19.00 8.33
N LEU A 218 4.18 18.89 8.73
CA LEU A 218 3.06 19.60 8.09
C LEU A 218 2.68 20.90 8.81
N GLY A 219 2.94 20.99 10.13
CA GLY A 219 2.46 22.11 10.95
C GLY A 219 0.95 22.26 10.86
N ASP A 220 0.48 23.48 10.63
CA ASP A 220 -0.95 23.85 10.55
C ASP A 220 -1.69 23.23 9.34
N LEU A 221 -0.96 22.63 8.40
CA LEU A 221 -1.59 21.87 7.29
C LEU A 221 -2.16 20.53 7.74
N LEU A 222 -1.76 20.00 8.91
CA LEU A 222 -2.38 18.80 9.45
C LEU A 222 -3.71 19.16 10.10
N GLU A 223 -4.78 18.62 9.57
CA GLU A 223 -6.12 18.86 10.11
C GLU A 223 -6.23 18.38 11.57
N PRO A 224 -6.97 19.10 12.44
CA PRO A 224 -7.23 18.67 13.81
C PRO A 224 -7.93 17.30 13.82
N GLU A 225 -7.88 16.63 14.95
CA GLU A 225 -8.72 15.45 15.14
C GLU A 225 -10.21 15.84 15.02
N PRO A 226 -11.04 14.98 14.37
CA PRO A 226 -12.48 15.18 14.40
C PRO A 226 -12.92 15.35 15.86
N SER A 227 -13.63 16.41 16.18
CA SER A 227 -14.21 16.54 17.51
C SER A 227 -15.40 15.59 17.62
N ASP A 228 -15.61 14.99 18.82
CA ASP A 228 -16.77 14.11 19.10
C ASP A 228 -18.14 14.76 18.77
N ALA A 229 -18.15 16.04 18.39
CA ALA A 229 -19.33 16.78 17.99
C ALA A 229 -19.73 16.57 16.51
N ASP A 230 -18.86 16.03 15.66
CA ASP A 230 -19.12 15.80 14.22
C ASP A 230 -19.70 14.40 13.92
N GLU A 231 -19.76 13.51 14.90
CA GLU A 231 -20.38 12.17 14.81
C GLU A 231 -21.86 12.13 15.28
N ALA A 232 -22.58 13.25 15.29
CA ALA A 232 -24.02 13.20 15.56
C ALA A 232 -24.81 12.84 14.29
N PRO A 233 -25.75 11.85 14.36
CA PRO A 233 -26.45 11.24 13.22
C PRO A 233 -27.36 12.17 12.46
#